data_059cb48d59c4774e99c21754eb4f67c1
#
_entry.id   059cb48d59c4774e99c21754eb4f67c1
#
_cell.length_a   1.000
_cell.length_b   1.000
_cell.length_c   1.000
_cell.angle_alpha   90.00
_cell.angle_beta   90.00
_cell.angle_gamma   90.00
#
_symmetry.space_group_name_H-M   'P 1'
#
loop_
_entity.id
_entity.type
_entity.pdbx_description
1 polymer ?
#
loop_
_entity_poly.entity_id
_entity_poly.type
_entity_poly.pdbx_seq_one_letter_code
_entity_poly.pdbx_strand_id
1 'polypeptide(L)'
;MTQDFDAHLNSIVKPYRFSIAKWESRAIPRQASPRIFGRHKKTDDEAHVVTEYSSIIERIQTLESEIKAITAGNNPGDPAPLEAELDRLREQKVALKGTVGQIIKKQIKKTLAQQGIFNPVDRYIRLRVNFPPLNFTLEEPPHLLVISPRDRIESIRRILLQPNLSLEEIENIEAEADKLGVSSLVVELGGLGATYPTFVTDEADLPFIIDTATEEWLHQYLVFKPLGFLYLLDSIGVPVDYEIIVMNETLASMVSKEIGTMVVESYYPQYANGDHQAEIGGAEFDFNREMRNTRRTVDNYLARGEIEQAEEFMAQERQYLASKGYYIRKLNQAYFAFYGTYADSPTSISPIGLELKTLRGQSASLKEFL
;
A
#
# COMPACT_ATOMS: atom_id res chain seq x y z
N MET A 1 -7.74 26.80 4.83
CA MET A 1 -6.30 26.95 5.09
C MET A 1 -5.77 28.08 4.23
N THR A 2 -4.89 28.89 4.77
CA THR A 2 -4.42 30.12 4.12
C THR A 2 -3.29 29.82 3.13
N GLN A 3 -3.09 30.69 2.12
CA GLN A 3 -1.92 30.64 1.21
C GLN A 3 -0.59 30.55 1.95
N ASP A 4 -0.52 31.08 3.14
CA ASP A 4 0.63 31.06 4.03
C ASP A 4 0.96 29.63 4.54
N PHE A 5 -0.07 28.85 4.92
CA PHE A 5 0.09 27.45 5.31
C PHE A 5 0.71 26.60 4.19
N ASP A 6 0.15 26.69 2.99
CA ASP A 6 0.63 25.93 1.85
C ASP A 6 2.06 26.34 1.45
N ALA A 7 2.41 27.61 1.58
CA ALA A 7 3.76 28.11 1.32
C ALA A 7 4.77 27.54 2.32
N HIS A 8 4.46 27.55 3.62
CA HIS A 8 5.32 26.98 4.65
C HIS A 8 5.45 25.46 4.51
N LEU A 9 4.34 24.74 4.34
CA LEU A 9 4.37 23.29 4.09
C LEU A 9 5.21 22.93 2.88
N ASN A 10 5.05 23.66 1.76
CA ASN A 10 5.86 23.48 0.56
C ASN A 10 7.35 23.72 0.82
N SER A 11 7.72 24.68 1.66
CA SER A 11 9.13 24.93 1.99
C SER A 11 9.76 23.76 2.76
N ILE A 12 9.01 23.12 3.67
CA ILE A 12 9.45 21.95 4.43
C ILE A 12 9.68 20.76 3.51
N VAL A 13 8.72 20.45 2.63
CA VAL A 13 8.74 19.23 1.79
C VAL A 13 9.57 19.36 0.52
N LYS A 14 9.90 20.58 0.08
CA LYS A 14 10.58 20.85 -1.20
C LYS A 14 11.86 20.03 -1.41
N PRO A 15 12.76 19.86 -0.41
CA PRO A 15 13.98 19.06 -0.58
C PRO A 15 13.70 17.57 -0.82
N TYR A 16 12.58 17.08 -0.31
CA TYR A 16 12.21 15.66 -0.25
C TYR A 16 11.16 15.26 -1.29
N ARG A 17 10.67 16.21 -2.08
CA ARG A 17 9.53 15.99 -2.97
C ARG A 17 9.84 15.01 -4.10
N PHE A 18 8.99 14.00 -4.26
CA PHE A 18 9.04 13.10 -5.42
C PHE A 18 8.40 13.75 -6.65
N SER A 19 9.01 13.54 -7.82
CA SER A 19 8.48 14.04 -9.10
C SER A 19 8.11 12.87 -10.02
N ILE A 20 6.83 12.61 -10.16
CA ILE A 20 6.27 11.59 -11.06
C ILE A 20 6.81 11.80 -12.49
N ALA A 21 6.71 13.03 -13.04
CA ALA A 21 7.14 13.32 -14.40
C ALA A 21 8.63 13.04 -14.64
N LYS A 22 9.49 13.35 -13.67
CA LYS A 22 10.93 13.07 -13.74
C LYS A 22 11.21 11.58 -13.68
N TRP A 23 10.44 10.82 -12.92
CA TRP A 23 10.58 9.37 -12.83
C TRP A 23 10.07 8.69 -14.10
N GLU A 24 8.87 9.00 -14.58
CA GLU A 24 8.28 8.43 -15.81
C GLU A 24 9.16 8.64 -17.03
N SER A 25 9.76 9.85 -17.17
CA SER A 25 10.69 10.14 -18.26
C SER A 25 11.89 9.20 -18.31
N ARG A 26 12.26 8.58 -17.20
CA ARG A 26 13.33 7.58 -17.08
C ARG A 26 12.84 6.14 -17.20
N ALA A 27 11.63 5.86 -16.69
CA ALA A 27 11.08 4.52 -16.62
C ALA A 27 10.53 4.02 -17.97
N ILE A 28 9.83 4.87 -18.71
CA ILE A 28 9.23 4.54 -20.01
C ILE A 28 10.26 4.06 -21.04
N PRO A 29 11.39 4.77 -21.28
CA PRO A 29 12.40 4.31 -22.23
C PRO A 29 13.05 2.96 -21.87
N ARG A 30 13.21 2.67 -20.57
CA ARG A 30 13.78 1.39 -20.10
C ARG A 30 12.90 0.19 -20.43
N GLN A 31 11.58 0.37 -20.50
CA GLN A 31 10.63 -0.68 -20.86
C GLN A 31 10.54 -0.91 -22.38
N ALA A 32 10.84 0.09 -23.18
CA ALA A 32 10.86 0.00 -24.65
C ALA A 32 12.02 -0.84 -25.20
N SER A 33 13.03 -1.16 -24.41
CA SER A 33 14.12 -2.05 -24.82
C SER A 33 13.60 -3.48 -24.99
N PRO A 34 13.74 -4.12 -26.17
CA PRO A 34 13.30 -5.48 -26.38
C PRO A 34 14.12 -6.42 -25.48
N ARG A 35 13.54 -6.83 -24.37
CA ARG A 35 14.08 -7.93 -23.56
C ARG A 35 13.89 -9.20 -24.40
N ILE A 36 15.00 -9.81 -24.80
CA ILE A 36 15.02 -11.10 -25.51
C ILE A 36 14.43 -12.13 -24.56
N PHE A 37 13.13 -12.39 -24.69
CA PHE A 37 12.48 -13.50 -24.00
C PHE A 37 13.05 -14.81 -24.58
N GLY A 38 13.94 -15.43 -23.80
CA GLY A 38 14.28 -16.84 -24.02
C GLY A 38 13.02 -17.70 -23.94
N ARG A 39 13.02 -18.75 -24.77
CA ARG A 39 11.98 -19.78 -25.00
C ARG A 39 10.96 -19.94 -23.89
N HIS A 40 9.69 -20.14 -24.26
CA HIS A 40 8.56 -20.49 -23.38
C HIS A 40 9.00 -21.48 -22.29
N LYS A 41 9.19 -20.97 -21.06
CA LYS A 41 9.32 -21.81 -19.90
C LYS A 41 7.97 -22.45 -19.58
N LYS A 42 7.97 -23.69 -19.10
CA LYS A 42 6.75 -24.35 -18.61
C LYS A 42 6.20 -23.58 -17.41
N THR A 43 4.90 -23.71 -17.16
CA THR A 43 4.21 -23.02 -16.04
C THR A 43 4.88 -23.31 -14.69
N ASP A 44 5.37 -24.54 -14.48
CA ASP A 44 6.06 -24.94 -13.27
C ASP A 44 7.43 -24.22 -13.09
N ASP A 45 8.14 -23.97 -14.21
CA ASP A 45 9.36 -23.17 -14.19
C ASP A 45 9.09 -21.71 -13.84
N GLU A 46 7.95 -21.14 -14.28
CA GLU A 46 7.53 -19.78 -13.97
C GLU A 46 7.20 -19.63 -12.48
N ALA A 47 6.45 -20.56 -11.90
CA ALA A 47 6.14 -20.54 -10.47
C ALA A 47 7.40 -20.66 -9.60
N HIS A 48 8.33 -21.53 -9.99
CA HIS A 48 9.62 -21.69 -9.28
C HIS A 48 10.43 -20.39 -9.22
N VAL A 49 10.54 -19.65 -10.34
CA VAL A 49 11.27 -18.36 -10.37
C VAL A 49 10.65 -17.32 -9.43
N VAL A 50 9.32 -17.28 -9.35
CA VAL A 50 8.63 -16.34 -8.44
C VAL A 50 8.80 -16.78 -6.98
N THR A 51 8.72 -18.07 -6.68
CA THR A 51 8.94 -18.60 -5.33
C THR A 51 10.39 -18.37 -4.87
N GLU A 52 11.38 -18.58 -5.75
CA GLU A 52 12.78 -18.26 -5.47
C GLU A 52 12.95 -16.77 -5.13
N TYR A 53 12.32 -15.89 -5.88
CA TYR A 53 12.35 -14.45 -5.60
C TYR A 53 11.73 -14.11 -4.25
N SER A 54 10.59 -14.73 -3.88
CA SER A 54 9.96 -14.55 -2.57
C SER A 54 10.88 -15.00 -1.43
N SER A 55 11.50 -16.17 -1.56
CA SER A 55 12.45 -16.67 -0.52
C SER A 55 13.69 -15.79 -0.40
N ILE A 56 14.15 -15.16 -1.48
CA ILE A 56 15.24 -14.17 -1.42
C ILE A 56 14.81 -12.95 -0.60
N ILE A 57 13.59 -12.43 -0.78
CA ILE A 57 13.07 -11.29 0.00
C ILE A 57 13.01 -11.65 1.49
N GLU A 58 12.42 -12.79 1.84
CA GLU A 58 12.33 -13.26 3.22
C GLU A 58 13.71 -13.40 3.87
N ARG A 59 14.69 -13.93 3.13
CA ARG A 59 16.06 -14.07 3.65
C ARG A 59 16.76 -12.73 3.81
N ILE A 60 16.55 -11.76 2.89
CA ILE A 60 17.06 -10.39 3.01
C ILE A 60 16.53 -9.75 4.30
N GLN A 61 15.21 -9.77 4.55
CA GLN A 61 14.60 -9.21 5.75
C GLN A 61 15.14 -9.85 7.05
N THR A 62 15.34 -11.16 7.03
CA THR A 62 15.94 -11.88 8.16
C THR A 62 17.36 -11.41 8.43
N LEU A 63 18.20 -11.33 7.39
CA LEU A 63 19.60 -10.90 7.50
C LEU A 63 19.69 -9.44 8.00
N GLU A 64 18.87 -8.55 7.48
CA GLU A 64 18.85 -7.15 7.92
C GLU A 64 18.49 -7.04 9.40
N SER A 65 17.55 -7.85 9.88
CA SER A 65 17.17 -7.92 11.30
C SER A 65 18.32 -8.49 12.16
N GLU A 66 18.99 -9.56 11.70
CA GLU A 66 20.12 -10.17 12.39
C GLU A 66 21.32 -9.19 12.48
N ILE A 67 21.68 -8.55 11.36
CA ILE A 67 22.76 -7.55 11.31
C ILE A 67 22.46 -6.38 12.25
N LYS A 68 21.22 -5.89 12.22
CA LYS A 68 20.78 -4.80 13.11
C LYS A 68 20.89 -5.21 14.59
N ALA A 69 20.51 -6.42 14.95
CA ALA A 69 20.59 -6.92 16.31
C ALA A 69 22.06 -7.05 16.79
N ILE A 70 22.97 -7.52 15.92
CA ILE A 70 24.41 -7.61 16.23
C ILE A 70 25.02 -6.21 16.38
N THR A 71 24.75 -5.31 15.44
CA THR A 71 25.29 -3.95 15.43
C THR A 71 24.79 -3.13 16.64
N ALA A 72 23.55 -3.37 17.10
CA ALA A 72 23.00 -2.78 18.31
C ALA A 72 23.54 -3.41 19.61
N GLY A 73 24.38 -4.45 19.53
CA GLY A 73 24.92 -5.15 20.70
C GLY A 73 23.91 -6.09 21.40
N ASN A 74 22.76 -6.34 20.79
CA ASN A 74 21.74 -7.23 21.34
C ASN A 74 22.07 -8.71 21.14
N ASN A 75 22.83 -9.03 20.08
CA ASN A 75 23.30 -10.38 19.78
C ASN A 75 24.82 -10.40 19.61
N PRO A 76 25.52 -11.45 20.10
CA PRO A 76 26.93 -11.64 19.80
C PRO A 76 27.12 -12.13 18.37
N GLY A 77 28.13 -11.64 17.67
CA GLY A 77 28.47 -12.12 16.33
C GLY A 77 29.30 -11.13 15.52
N ASP A 78 29.79 -11.61 14.38
CA ASP A 78 30.45 -10.80 13.36
C ASP A 78 29.43 -10.52 12.25
N PRO A 79 29.07 -9.26 11.95
CA PRO A 79 28.13 -8.95 10.90
C PRO A 79 28.69 -9.16 9.48
N ALA A 80 30.01 -9.15 9.28
CA ALA A 80 30.64 -9.17 7.95
C ALA A 80 30.23 -10.35 7.05
N PRO A 81 30.11 -11.61 7.54
CA PRO A 81 29.62 -12.72 6.71
C PRO A 81 28.15 -12.54 6.29
N LEU A 82 27.32 -11.98 7.18
CA LEU A 82 25.90 -11.72 6.90
C LEU A 82 25.73 -10.60 5.90
N GLU A 83 26.54 -9.56 6.00
CA GLU A 83 26.56 -8.44 5.03
C GLU A 83 26.97 -8.93 3.64
N ALA A 84 27.97 -9.81 3.54
CA ALA A 84 28.37 -10.40 2.25
C ALA A 84 27.27 -11.29 1.63
N GLU A 85 26.52 -12.04 2.45
CA GLU A 85 25.36 -12.80 1.99
C GLU A 85 24.24 -11.86 1.53
N LEU A 86 23.96 -10.80 2.29
CA LEU A 86 22.95 -9.79 1.99
C LEU A 86 23.20 -9.13 0.64
N ASP A 87 24.43 -8.70 0.38
CA ASP A 87 24.80 -8.06 -0.90
C ASP A 87 24.59 -9.02 -2.09
N ARG A 88 24.99 -10.28 -1.95
CA ARG A 88 24.75 -11.30 -2.99
C ARG A 88 23.27 -11.51 -3.27
N LEU A 89 22.42 -11.58 -2.23
CA LEU A 89 20.97 -11.77 -2.38
C LEU A 89 20.31 -10.54 -3.01
N ARG A 90 20.76 -9.33 -2.69
CA ARG A 90 20.30 -8.09 -3.33
C ARG A 90 20.63 -8.08 -4.82
N GLU A 91 21.81 -8.54 -5.24
CA GLU A 91 22.15 -8.68 -6.66
C GLU A 91 21.24 -9.70 -7.36
N GLN A 92 20.97 -10.85 -6.73
CA GLN A 92 20.06 -11.87 -7.26
C GLN A 92 18.61 -11.33 -7.37
N LYS A 93 18.12 -10.62 -6.34
CA LYS A 93 16.81 -9.93 -6.36
C LYS A 93 16.70 -9.01 -7.58
N VAL A 94 17.70 -8.17 -7.82
CA VAL A 94 17.72 -7.24 -8.96
C VAL A 94 17.70 -7.99 -10.30
N ALA A 95 18.43 -9.09 -10.42
CA ALA A 95 18.48 -9.89 -11.66
C ALA A 95 17.14 -10.56 -11.99
N LEU A 96 16.40 -11.05 -10.99
CA LEU A 96 15.13 -11.76 -11.16
C LEU A 96 13.92 -10.82 -11.32
N LYS A 97 13.97 -9.64 -10.73
CA LYS A 97 12.89 -8.65 -10.59
C LYS A 97 12.07 -8.44 -11.87
N GLY A 98 12.74 -8.24 -13.00
CA GLY A 98 12.06 -8.00 -14.27
C GLY A 98 11.30 -9.22 -14.81
N THR A 99 11.85 -10.42 -14.62
CA THR A 99 11.21 -11.68 -15.02
C THR A 99 10.00 -11.98 -14.15
N VAL A 100 10.16 -11.85 -12.83
CA VAL A 100 9.09 -12.04 -11.84
C VAL A 100 7.91 -11.09 -12.13
N GLY A 101 8.17 -9.80 -12.33
CA GLY A 101 7.13 -8.84 -12.67
C GLY A 101 6.34 -9.23 -13.93
N GLN A 102 6.98 -9.79 -14.97
CA GLN A 102 6.28 -10.25 -16.18
C GLN A 102 5.44 -11.51 -15.92
N ILE A 103 5.93 -12.45 -15.11
CA ILE A 103 5.19 -13.65 -14.73
C ILE A 103 3.92 -13.27 -13.97
N ILE A 104 4.05 -12.48 -12.92
CA ILE A 104 2.92 -12.02 -12.09
C ILE A 104 1.89 -11.25 -12.96
N LYS A 105 2.33 -10.34 -13.83
CA LYS A 105 1.44 -9.65 -14.78
C LYS A 105 0.62 -10.62 -15.63
N LYS A 106 1.26 -11.64 -16.16
CA LYS A 106 0.60 -12.66 -17.01
C LYS A 106 -0.45 -13.42 -16.22
N GLN A 107 -0.15 -13.77 -14.97
CA GLN A 107 -1.03 -14.53 -14.09
C GLN A 107 -2.25 -13.70 -13.68
N ILE A 108 -2.05 -12.46 -13.20
CA ILE A 108 -3.15 -11.54 -12.88
C ILE A 108 -4.05 -11.31 -14.10
N LYS A 109 -3.48 -11.02 -15.28
CA LYS A 109 -4.26 -10.83 -16.51
C LYS A 109 -5.10 -12.06 -16.86
N LYS A 110 -4.55 -13.27 -16.69
CA LYS A 110 -5.27 -14.51 -16.96
C LYS A 110 -6.43 -14.68 -15.97
N THR A 111 -6.22 -14.42 -14.70
CA THR A 111 -7.26 -14.51 -13.66
C THR A 111 -8.36 -13.48 -13.89
N LEU A 112 -8.03 -12.21 -14.18
CA LEU A 112 -9.01 -11.18 -14.55
C LEU A 112 -9.86 -11.61 -15.75
N ALA A 113 -9.23 -12.16 -16.79
CA ALA A 113 -9.94 -12.66 -17.98
C ALA A 113 -10.87 -13.83 -17.65
N GLN A 114 -10.48 -14.73 -16.75
CA GLN A 114 -11.34 -15.83 -16.26
C GLN A 114 -12.56 -15.30 -15.50
N GLN A 115 -12.42 -14.20 -14.78
CA GLN A 115 -13.52 -13.50 -14.11
C GLN A 115 -14.33 -12.60 -15.05
N GLY A 116 -14.01 -12.55 -16.35
CA GLY A 116 -14.69 -11.74 -17.35
C GLY A 116 -14.42 -10.23 -17.21
N ILE A 117 -13.37 -9.84 -16.49
CA ILE A 117 -12.95 -8.46 -16.28
C ILE A 117 -11.90 -8.12 -17.35
N PHE A 118 -12.29 -7.36 -18.37
CA PHE A 118 -11.41 -6.99 -19.49
C PHE A 118 -11.14 -5.49 -19.54
N ASN A 119 -12.19 -4.70 -19.65
CA ASN A 119 -12.12 -3.25 -19.70
C ASN A 119 -13.40 -2.63 -19.14
N PRO A 120 -13.36 -1.38 -18.64
CA PRO A 120 -14.50 -0.75 -17.99
C PRO A 120 -15.69 -0.45 -18.93
N VAL A 121 -15.46 -0.48 -20.25
CA VAL A 121 -16.49 -0.22 -21.28
C VAL A 121 -16.96 -1.50 -22.02
N ASP A 122 -16.53 -2.67 -21.58
CA ASP A 122 -16.86 -3.98 -22.19
C ASP A 122 -18.39 -4.20 -22.30
N ARG A 123 -19.16 -3.64 -21.36
CA ARG A 123 -20.64 -3.67 -21.41
C ARG A 123 -21.22 -3.05 -22.69
N TYR A 124 -20.52 -2.06 -23.27
CA TYR A 124 -21.00 -1.32 -24.44
C TYR A 124 -20.34 -1.79 -25.73
N ILE A 125 -19.07 -2.15 -25.71
CA ILE A 125 -18.26 -2.36 -26.93
C ILE A 125 -17.94 -3.86 -27.15
N ARG A 126 -18.11 -4.74 -26.15
CA ARG A 126 -17.79 -6.18 -26.16
C ARG A 126 -16.36 -6.48 -26.63
N LEU A 127 -15.43 -5.57 -26.36
CA LEU A 127 -14.03 -5.71 -26.74
C LEU A 127 -13.26 -6.42 -25.60
N ARG A 128 -12.96 -7.69 -25.77
CA ARG A 128 -12.25 -8.51 -24.76
C ARG A 128 -10.74 -8.23 -24.74
N VAL A 129 -10.38 -6.95 -24.60
CA VAL A 129 -8.99 -6.49 -24.47
C VAL A 129 -8.83 -5.89 -23.07
N ASN A 130 -7.77 -6.32 -22.38
CA ASN A 130 -7.44 -5.75 -21.06
C ASN A 130 -7.06 -4.27 -21.22
N PHE A 131 -7.90 -3.40 -20.66
CA PHE A 131 -7.66 -1.97 -20.62
C PHE A 131 -8.13 -1.41 -19.23
N PRO A 132 -7.38 -0.52 -18.60
CA PRO A 132 -6.02 -0.10 -18.97
C PRO A 132 -5.03 -1.27 -18.99
N PRO A 133 -3.89 -1.18 -19.72
CA PRO A 133 -2.91 -2.24 -19.72
C PRO A 133 -2.33 -2.44 -18.32
N LEU A 134 -2.43 -3.65 -17.75
CA LEU A 134 -1.75 -3.96 -16.49
C LEU A 134 -0.24 -3.89 -16.71
N ASN A 135 0.39 -2.90 -16.12
CA ASN A 135 1.83 -2.69 -16.22
C ASN A 135 2.38 -2.07 -14.95
N PHE A 136 3.24 -2.81 -14.25
CA PHE A 136 3.88 -2.35 -13.02
C PHE A 136 5.38 -2.64 -13.04
N THR A 137 6.11 -1.99 -12.18
CA THR A 137 7.51 -2.27 -11.85
C THR A 137 7.62 -2.61 -10.37
N LEU A 138 8.39 -3.67 -10.08
CA LEU A 138 8.77 -3.99 -8.70
C LEU A 138 9.89 -3.03 -8.30
N GLU A 139 9.56 -2.04 -7.53
CA GLU A 139 10.47 -0.96 -7.13
C GLU A 139 9.87 -0.28 -5.90
N GLU A 140 10.71 0.19 -4.99
CA GLU A 140 10.26 0.90 -3.81
C GLU A 140 9.44 2.14 -4.20
N PRO A 141 8.15 2.22 -3.77
CA PRO A 141 7.32 3.39 -4.05
C PRO A 141 7.81 4.62 -3.29
N PRO A 142 7.43 5.83 -3.73
CA PRO A 142 7.65 7.03 -2.94
C PRO A 142 6.88 6.96 -1.61
N HIS A 143 7.39 7.64 -0.59
CA HIS A 143 6.64 7.86 0.65
C HIS A 143 5.49 8.86 0.41
N LEU A 144 4.48 8.81 1.27
CA LEU A 144 3.37 9.75 1.26
C LEU A 144 3.31 10.52 2.59
N LEU A 145 3.46 11.83 2.54
CA LEU A 145 3.12 12.69 3.68
C LEU A 145 1.62 12.97 3.67
N VAL A 146 0.95 12.56 4.72
CA VAL A 146 -0.46 12.81 4.98
C VAL A 146 -0.60 13.91 6.02
N ILE A 147 -1.41 14.92 5.73
CA ILE A 147 -1.73 16.01 6.65
C ILE A 147 -3.21 15.95 7.00
N SER A 148 -3.49 16.00 8.29
CA SER A 148 -4.84 16.05 8.86
C SER A 148 -4.97 17.26 9.79
N PRO A 149 -6.13 17.91 9.88
CA PRO A 149 -6.40 18.84 10.98
C PRO A 149 -6.31 18.12 12.32
N ARG A 150 -6.04 18.87 13.40
CA ARG A 150 -6.02 18.29 14.76
C ARG A 150 -7.42 18.08 15.33
N ASP A 151 -8.40 18.87 14.86
CA ASP A 151 -9.78 18.89 15.38
C ASP A 151 -10.70 17.83 14.74
N ARG A 152 -10.24 17.14 13.70
CA ARG A 152 -10.99 16.08 13.02
C ARG A 152 -10.07 15.14 12.25
N ILE A 153 -10.58 13.98 11.88
CA ILE A 153 -9.85 12.98 11.10
C ILE A 153 -10.24 13.10 9.63
N GLU A 154 -9.38 13.78 8.87
CA GLU A 154 -9.56 14.04 7.45
C GLU A 154 -8.19 14.25 6.77
N SER A 155 -7.98 13.70 5.58
CA SER A 155 -6.78 13.98 4.80
C SER A 155 -6.96 15.23 3.97
N ILE A 156 -6.33 16.33 4.38
CA ILE A 156 -6.44 17.64 3.70
C ILE A 156 -5.31 17.91 2.71
N ARG A 157 -4.16 17.23 2.86
CA ARG A 157 -3.03 17.24 1.90
C ARG A 157 -2.38 15.89 1.87
N ARG A 158 -2.01 15.46 0.66
CA ARG A 158 -1.21 14.27 0.36
C ARG A 158 -0.05 14.68 -0.52
N ILE A 159 1.18 14.46 -0.07
CA ILE A 159 2.39 14.90 -0.78
C ILE A 159 3.34 13.72 -0.93
N LEU A 160 3.69 13.40 -2.19
CA LEU A 160 4.66 12.35 -2.47
C LEU A 160 6.08 12.83 -2.16
N LEU A 161 6.80 12.03 -1.39
CA LEU A 161 8.18 12.24 -0.99
C LEU A 161 9.09 11.15 -1.59
N GLN A 162 10.39 11.41 -1.65
CA GLN A 162 11.38 10.45 -2.15
C GLN A 162 11.31 9.12 -1.36
N PRO A 163 11.58 7.97 -2.02
CA PRO A 163 11.48 6.67 -1.38
C PRO A 163 12.54 6.43 -0.31
N ASN A 164 13.74 6.88 -0.41
CA ASN A 164 14.86 6.56 0.48
C ASN A 164 15.04 7.59 1.60
N LEU A 165 13.97 7.91 2.35
CA LEU A 165 14.07 8.79 3.50
C LEU A 165 14.53 8.01 4.74
N SER A 166 15.51 8.55 5.46
CA SER A 166 15.87 8.02 6.76
C SER A 166 14.78 8.29 7.81
N LEU A 167 14.74 7.50 8.87
CA LEU A 167 13.81 7.74 9.98
C LEU A 167 13.95 9.15 10.56
N GLU A 168 15.17 9.66 10.68
CA GLU A 168 15.43 11.02 11.16
C GLU A 168 14.83 12.09 10.23
N GLU A 169 14.94 11.90 8.91
CA GLU A 169 14.33 12.82 7.94
C GLU A 169 12.80 12.77 8.01
N ILE A 170 12.22 11.57 8.15
CA ILE A 170 10.78 11.37 8.32
C ILE A 170 10.29 12.09 9.57
N GLU A 171 10.92 11.84 10.72
CA GLU A 171 10.56 12.48 11.98
C GLU A 171 10.72 14.01 11.94
N ASN A 172 11.73 14.50 11.25
CA ASN A 172 11.98 15.94 11.07
C ASN A 172 10.90 16.59 10.19
N ILE A 173 10.54 15.97 9.06
CA ILE A 173 9.46 16.44 8.18
C ILE A 173 8.15 16.54 8.95
N GLU A 174 7.81 15.50 9.72
CA GLU A 174 6.60 15.47 10.53
C GLU A 174 6.61 16.53 11.63
N ALA A 175 7.72 16.65 12.37
CA ALA A 175 7.84 17.63 13.45
C ALA A 175 7.72 19.07 12.93
N GLU A 176 8.31 19.39 11.78
CA GLU A 176 8.18 20.72 11.16
C GLU A 176 6.75 20.96 10.64
N ALA A 177 6.10 19.95 10.07
CA ALA A 177 4.71 20.05 9.62
C ALA A 177 3.74 20.25 10.81
N ASP A 178 3.92 19.50 11.91
CA ASP A 178 3.09 19.60 13.11
C ASP A 178 3.16 20.99 13.76
N LYS A 179 4.28 21.73 13.65
CA LYS A 179 4.40 23.13 14.09
C LYS A 179 3.45 24.09 13.37
N LEU A 180 2.92 23.70 12.23
CA LEU A 180 1.91 24.47 11.49
C LEU A 180 0.48 24.28 12.06
N GLY A 181 0.33 23.61 13.20
CA GLY A 181 -0.95 23.38 13.87
C GLY A 181 -1.79 22.27 13.24
N VAL A 182 -1.16 21.30 12.60
CA VAL A 182 -1.79 20.12 11.98
C VAL A 182 -1.24 18.83 12.60
N SER A 183 -1.83 17.71 12.25
CA SER A 183 -1.34 16.38 12.51
C SER A 183 -0.77 15.81 11.21
N SER A 184 0.44 15.30 11.24
CA SER A 184 1.12 14.78 10.05
C SER A 184 1.63 13.35 10.24
N LEU A 185 1.72 12.60 9.13
CA LEU A 185 2.30 11.27 9.10
C LEU A 185 2.95 11.00 7.75
N VAL A 186 4.17 10.53 7.74
CA VAL A 186 4.82 9.95 6.56
C VAL A 186 4.59 8.45 6.57
N VAL A 187 4.01 7.92 5.49
CA VAL A 187 3.73 6.49 5.31
C VAL A 187 4.49 5.93 4.13
N GLU A 188 4.93 4.70 4.25
CA GLU A 188 5.42 3.88 3.14
C GLU A 188 4.22 3.36 2.36
N LEU A 189 4.28 3.48 1.03
CA LEU A 189 3.23 2.96 0.16
C LEU A 189 3.59 1.55 -0.31
N GLY A 190 2.61 0.65 -0.36
CA GLY A 190 2.77 -0.65 -1.01
C GLY A 190 2.85 -0.52 -2.53
N GLY A 191 2.11 0.43 -3.09
CA GLY A 191 2.05 0.75 -4.52
C GLY A 191 1.72 2.20 -4.80
N LEU A 192 1.73 2.58 -6.08
CA LEU A 192 1.29 3.89 -6.55
C LEU A 192 0.73 3.79 -7.98
N GLY A 193 -0.60 3.70 -8.10
CA GLY A 193 -1.32 3.60 -9.38
C GLY A 193 -1.36 4.88 -10.21
N ALA A 194 -1.00 6.00 -9.62
CA ALA A 194 -0.95 7.30 -10.31
C ALA A 194 0.22 7.42 -11.32
N THR A 195 1.07 6.39 -11.44
CA THR A 195 2.22 6.34 -12.34
C THR A 195 2.04 5.26 -13.42
N TYR A 196 2.77 5.39 -14.53
CA TYR A 196 2.83 4.35 -15.55
C TYR A 196 4.27 4.12 -16.03
N PRO A 197 4.86 2.92 -15.77
CA PRO A 197 4.28 1.78 -15.04
C PRO A 197 3.94 2.13 -13.59
N THR A 198 3.01 1.37 -13.00
CA THR A 198 2.67 1.48 -11.59
C THR A 198 3.84 1.03 -10.71
N PHE A 199 4.09 1.69 -9.60
CA PHE A 199 4.96 1.14 -8.56
C PHE A 199 4.26 0.02 -7.80
N VAL A 200 5.02 -1.03 -7.51
CA VAL A 200 4.66 -2.08 -6.54
C VAL A 200 5.92 -2.39 -5.76
N THR A 201 5.83 -2.37 -4.44
CA THR A 201 6.97 -2.65 -3.57
C THR A 201 7.62 -3.99 -3.91
N ASP A 202 8.93 -4.05 -3.81
CA ASP A 202 9.71 -5.28 -3.96
C ASP A 202 10.28 -5.82 -2.63
N GLU A 203 9.71 -5.35 -1.51
CA GLU A 203 10.14 -5.69 -0.15
C GLU A 203 9.07 -6.41 0.68
N ALA A 204 7.92 -6.68 0.09
CA ALA A 204 6.81 -7.40 0.73
C ALA A 204 6.74 -8.88 0.30
N ASP A 205 5.91 -9.64 0.99
CA ASP A 205 5.62 -11.03 0.62
C ASP A 205 4.88 -11.13 -0.73
N LEU A 206 4.88 -12.31 -1.31
CA LEU A 206 4.31 -12.55 -2.64
C LEU A 206 2.81 -12.25 -2.72
N PRO A 207 1.94 -12.67 -1.78
CA PRO A 207 0.54 -12.30 -1.79
C PRO A 207 0.32 -10.79 -1.77
N PHE A 208 1.03 -10.06 -0.92
CA PHE A 208 0.93 -8.62 -0.85
C PHE A 208 1.33 -7.94 -2.18
N ILE A 209 2.40 -8.41 -2.83
CA ILE A 209 2.82 -7.92 -4.16
C ILE A 209 1.72 -8.13 -5.20
N ILE A 210 1.07 -9.30 -5.22
CA ILE A 210 0.00 -9.63 -6.15
C ILE A 210 -1.24 -8.78 -5.89
N ASP A 211 -1.65 -8.65 -4.63
CA ASP A 211 -2.78 -7.84 -4.20
C ASP A 211 -2.57 -6.37 -4.58
N THR A 212 -1.41 -5.81 -4.22
CA THR A 212 -1.07 -4.42 -4.52
C THR A 212 -1.02 -4.17 -6.04
N ALA A 213 -0.38 -5.05 -6.83
CA ALA A 213 -0.35 -4.91 -8.29
C ALA A 213 -1.76 -4.92 -8.91
N THR A 214 -2.67 -5.68 -8.32
CA THR A 214 -4.07 -5.77 -8.75
C THR A 214 -4.86 -4.54 -8.31
N GLU A 215 -4.66 -4.08 -7.08
CA GLU A 215 -5.34 -2.91 -6.49
C GLU A 215 -5.01 -1.63 -7.27
N GLU A 216 -3.72 -1.39 -7.53
CA GLU A 216 -3.28 -0.22 -8.28
C GLU A 216 -3.80 -0.23 -9.73
N TRP A 217 -3.89 -1.41 -10.34
CA TRP A 217 -4.54 -1.54 -11.64
C TRP A 217 -6.04 -1.28 -11.57
N LEU A 218 -6.71 -1.72 -10.50
CA LEU A 218 -8.14 -1.46 -10.29
C LEU A 218 -8.44 0.02 -10.16
N HIS A 219 -7.59 0.79 -9.47
CA HIS A 219 -7.73 2.25 -9.45
C HIS A 219 -7.72 2.85 -10.86
N GLN A 220 -6.79 2.42 -11.72
CA GLN A 220 -6.74 2.84 -13.12
C GLN A 220 -7.98 2.37 -13.91
N TYR A 221 -8.47 1.16 -13.68
CA TYR A 221 -9.68 0.63 -14.30
C TYR A 221 -10.92 1.41 -13.90
N LEU A 222 -11.05 1.74 -12.61
CA LEU A 222 -12.19 2.46 -12.05
C LEU A 222 -12.26 3.93 -12.50
N VAL A 223 -11.16 4.55 -12.93
CA VAL A 223 -11.19 5.93 -13.52
C VAL A 223 -12.21 6.06 -14.66
N PHE A 224 -12.48 4.98 -15.38
CA PHE A 224 -13.46 4.94 -16.46
C PHE A 224 -14.88 4.58 -15.97
N LYS A 225 -15.08 4.56 -14.66
CA LYS A 225 -16.37 4.37 -13.98
C LYS A 225 -16.70 5.63 -13.15
N PRO A 226 -17.98 5.93 -12.84
CA PRO A 226 -18.33 7.13 -12.10
C PRO A 226 -17.57 7.30 -10.77
N LEU A 227 -17.44 6.22 -9.99
CA LEU A 227 -16.76 6.24 -8.70
C LEU A 227 -15.28 6.61 -8.84
N GLY A 228 -14.55 5.92 -9.71
CA GLY A 228 -13.13 6.18 -9.89
C GLY A 228 -12.83 7.49 -10.62
N PHE A 229 -13.77 7.99 -11.46
CA PHE A 229 -13.64 9.33 -12.03
C PHE A 229 -13.70 10.40 -10.95
N LEU A 230 -14.63 10.30 -10.00
CA LEU A 230 -14.71 11.21 -8.86
C LEU A 230 -13.45 11.12 -7.97
N TYR A 231 -12.96 9.93 -7.72
CA TYR A 231 -11.70 9.71 -7.01
C TYR A 231 -10.50 10.37 -7.72
N LEU A 232 -10.43 10.29 -9.06
CA LEU A 232 -9.41 11.00 -9.84
C LEU A 232 -9.50 12.52 -9.66
N LEU A 233 -10.71 13.09 -9.60
CA LEU A 233 -10.90 14.52 -9.36
C LEU A 233 -10.30 14.95 -8.03
N ASP A 234 -10.48 14.16 -6.96
CA ASP A 234 -9.85 14.42 -5.66
C ASP A 234 -8.32 14.41 -5.76
N SER A 235 -7.75 13.45 -6.47
CA SER A 235 -6.31 13.31 -6.63
C SER A 235 -5.65 14.48 -7.35
N ILE A 236 -6.40 15.22 -8.18
CA ILE A 236 -5.93 16.44 -8.86
C ILE A 236 -6.36 17.74 -8.15
N GLY A 237 -6.90 17.62 -6.92
CA GLY A 237 -7.19 18.75 -6.05
C GLY A 237 -8.59 19.35 -6.21
N VAL A 238 -9.50 18.68 -6.91
CA VAL A 238 -10.92 19.03 -6.92
C VAL A 238 -11.59 18.37 -5.72
N PRO A 239 -12.13 19.13 -4.75
CA PRO A 239 -12.71 18.55 -3.55
C PRO A 239 -13.90 17.63 -3.90
N VAL A 240 -13.87 16.41 -3.38
CA VAL A 240 -15.00 15.46 -3.43
C VAL A 240 -15.35 15.02 -2.01
N ASP A 241 -16.51 14.38 -1.88
CA ASP A 241 -16.92 13.79 -0.62
C ASP A 241 -15.93 12.70 -0.18
N TYR A 242 -15.51 12.72 1.09
CA TYR A 242 -14.61 11.73 1.66
C TYR A 242 -15.13 10.29 1.51
N GLU A 243 -16.44 10.09 1.52
CA GLU A 243 -17.05 8.78 1.30
C GLU A 243 -16.73 8.19 -0.08
N ILE A 244 -16.55 9.04 -1.10
CA ILE A 244 -16.10 8.61 -2.44
C ILE A 244 -14.71 7.99 -2.39
N ILE A 245 -13.81 8.60 -1.61
CA ILE A 245 -12.45 8.08 -1.41
C ILE A 245 -12.54 6.74 -0.70
N VAL A 246 -13.28 6.66 0.41
CA VAL A 246 -13.47 5.42 1.18
C VAL A 246 -14.08 4.30 0.33
N MET A 247 -15.09 4.61 -0.49
CA MET A 247 -15.69 3.63 -1.40
C MET A 247 -14.70 3.11 -2.43
N ASN A 248 -13.91 3.99 -3.05
CA ASN A 248 -12.97 3.61 -4.09
C ASN A 248 -11.85 2.73 -3.53
N GLU A 249 -11.22 3.14 -2.43
CA GLU A 249 -10.16 2.39 -1.75
C GLU A 249 -10.69 1.02 -1.29
N THR A 250 -11.85 0.99 -0.64
CA THR A 250 -12.43 -0.26 -0.13
C THR A 250 -12.83 -1.22 -1.25
N LEU A 251 -13.43 -0.70 -2.33
CA LEU A 251 -13.79 -1.51 -3.49
C LEU A 251 -12.55 -2.11 -4.15
N ALA A 252 -11.52 -1.30 -4.37
CA ALA A 252 -10.26 -1.75 -4.98
C ALA A 252 -9.59 -2.81 -4.10
N SER A 253 -9.48 -2.58 -2.79
CA SER A 253 -8.93 -3.53 -1.82
C SER A 253 -9.70 -4.86 -1.77
N MET A 254 -11.03 -4.83 -1.72
CA MET A 254 -11.84 -6.05 -1.68
C MET A 254 -11.67 -6.90 -2.95
N VAL A 255 -11.66 -6.26 -4.12
CA VAL A 255 -11.54 -6.98 -5.40
C VAL A 255 -10.10 -7.46 -5.63
N SER A 256 -9.10 -6.67 -5.26
CA SER A 256 -7.69 -7.07 -5.39
C SER A 256 -7.37 -8.30 -4.54
N LYS A 257 -7.84 -8.34 -3.28
CA LYS A 257 -7.68 -9.50 -2.39
C LYS A 257 -8.36 -10.75 -2.93
N GLU A 258 -9.55 -10.62 -3.52
CA GLU A 258 -10.26 -11.78 -4.12
C GLU A 258 -9.53 -12.29 -5.37
N ILE A 259 -9.05 -11.41 -6.24
CA ILE A 259 -8.23 -11.77 -7.42
C ILE A 259 -6.87 -12.32 -6.97
N GLY A 260 -6.21 -11.69 -6.00
CA GLY A 260 -4.92 -12.12 -5.48
C GLY A 260 -5.00 -13.52 -4.88
N THR A 261 -6.03 -13.80 -4.06
CA THR A 261 -6.30 -15.15 -3.54
C THR A 261 -6.41 -16.17 -4.67
N MET A 262 -7.18 -15.88 -5.73
CA MET A 262 -7.31 -16.78 -6.89
C MET A 262 -5.97 -17.00 -7.60
N VAL A 263 -5.12 -15.98 -7.71
CA VAL A 263 -3.78 -16.11 -8.30
C VAL A 263 -2.90 -16.99 -7.41
N VAL A 264 -2.87 -16.72 -6.10
CA VAL A 264 -2.07 -17.48 -5.12
C VAL A 264 -2.50 -18.95 -5.13
N GLU A 265 -3.78 -19.25 -5.00
CA GLU A 265 -4.30 -20.63 -5.03
C GLU A 265 -3.96 -21.37 -6.33
N SER A 266 -4.01 -20.66 -7.47
CA SER A 266 -3.78 -21.27 -8.79
C SER A 266 -2.32 -21.52 -9.12
N TYR A 267 -1.40 -20.69 -8.63
CA TYR A 267 0.01 -20.73 -9.04
C TYR A 267 0.99 -20.93 -7.89
N TYR A 268 0.58 -20.63 -6.65
CA TYR A 268 1.43 -20.63 -5.44
C TYR A 268 0.72 -21.25 -4.24
N PRO A 269 0.17 -22.46 -4.34
CA PRO A 269 -0.69 -23.05 -3.29
C PRO A 269 0.01 -23.18 -1.93
N GLN A 270 1.34 -23.21 -1.89
CA GLN A 270 2.11 -23.21 -0.66
C GLN A 270 1.97 -21.92 0.17
N TYR A 271 1.59 -20.80 -0.46
CA TYR A 271 1.29 -19.54 0.21
C TYR A 271 -0.21 -19.35 0.53
N ALA A 272 -1.10 -20.23 0.02
CA ALA A 272 -2.54 -20.10 0.21
C ALA A 272 -3.01 -20.33 1.65
N ASN A 273 -2.23 -21.07 2.46
CA ASN A 273 -2.55 -21.40 3.85
C ASN A 273 -1.79 -20.55 4.88
N GLY A 274 -1.04 -19.55 4.43
CA GLY A 274 -0.42 -18.56 5.30
C GLY A 274 -1.51 -17.60 5.79
N ASP A 275 -1.83 -17.62 7.07
CA ASP A 275 -2.54 -16.53 7.73
C ASP A 275 -1.64 -15.28 7.59
N HIS A 276 -1.93 -14.45 6.57
CA HIS A 276 -1.19 -13.21 6.29
C HIS A 276 -1.48 -12.11 7.33
N GLN A 277 -2.31 -12.39 8.30
CA GLN A 277 -2.29 -11.74 9.58
C GLN A 277 -1.40 -12.59 10.49
N ALA A 278 -0.11 -12.23 10.58
CA ALA A 278 0.67 -12.66 11.71
C ALA A 278 -0.17 -12.32 12.95
N GLU A 279 -0.73 -13.33 13.60
CA GLU A 279 -1.24 -13.23 14.97
C GLU A 279 -0.02 -12.94 15.86
N ILE A 280 0.51 -11.72 15.74
CA ILE A 280 1.43 -11.16 16.72
C ILE A 280 0.55 -10.76 17.88
N GLY A 281 0.37 -11.66 18.80
CA GLY A 281 -0.49 -11.50 19.98
C GLY A 281 -1.20 -12.80 20.25
N GLY A 282 -0.97 -13.38 21.43
CA GLY A 282 -1.61 -14.61 21.81
C GLY A 282 -3.13 -14.52 21.66
N ALA A 283 -3.82 -15.64 21.62
CA ALA A 283 -5.26 -15.83 21.36
C ALA A 283 -6.25 -14.95 22.17
N GLU A 284 -5.77 -14.03 22.97
CA GLU A 284 -6.53 -13.19 23.91
C GLU A 284 -6.64 -11.71 23.51
N PHE A 285 -5.82 -11.19 22.53
CA PHE A 285 -5.84 -9.77 22.14
C PHE A 285 -6.34 -9.58 20.71
N ASP A 286 -7.49 -8.93 20.58
CA ASP A 286 -8.08 -8.57 19.29
C ASP A 286 -7.66 -7.14 18.89
N PHE A 287 -6.55 -7.03 18.14
CA PHE A 287 -6.03 -5.80 17.62
C PHE A 287 -7.07 -5.01 16.79
N ASN A 288 -7.85 -5.72 15.98
CA ASN A 288 -8.83 -5.09 15.10
C ASN A 288 -9.96 -4.44 15.90
N ARG A 289 -10.40 -5.09 16.97
CA ARG A 289 -11.40 -4.53 17.89
C ARG A 289 -10.84 -3.33 18.63
N GLU A 290 -9.61 -3.43 19.11
CA GLU A 290 -8.96 -2.35 19.86
C GLU A 290 -8.78 -1.09 19.00
N MET A 291 -8.29 -1.22 17.76
CA MET A 291 -8.16 -0.10 16.85
C MET A 291 -9.51 0.58 16.53
N ARG A 292 -10.59 -0.20 16.38
CA ARG A 292 -11.94 0.39 16.21
C ARG A 292 -12.41 1.14 17.45
N ASN A 293 -12.13 0.62 18.64
CA ASN A 293 -12.47 1.28 19.89
C ASN A 293 -11.67 2.58 20.06
N THR A 294 -10.38 2.52 19.78
CA THR A 294 -9.50 3.68 19.80
C THR A 294 -10.02 4.77 18.85
N ARG A 295 -10.35 4.41 17.61
CA ARG A 295 -10.91 5.35 16.63
C ARG A 295 -12.19 6.00 17.14
N ARG A 296 -13.15 5.23 17.66
CA ARG A 296 -14.42 5.78 18.19
C ARG A 296 -14.19 6.72 19.37
N THR A 297 -13.27 6.38 20.25
CA THR A 297 -12.94 7.20 21.42
C THR A 297 -12.32 8.53 20.98
N VAL A 298 -11.39 8.48 20.02
CA VAL A 298 -10.78 9.69 19.43
C VAL A 298 -11.84 10.56 18.77
N ASP A 299 -12.72 10.00 17.93
CA ASP A 299 -13.80 10.77 17.30
C ASP A 299 -14.72 11.43 18.34
N ASN A 300 -15.01 10.73 19.47
CA ASN A 300 -15.81 11.30 20.56
C ASN A 300 -15.12 12.48 21.26
N TYR A 301 -13.80 12.44 21.50
CA TYR A 301 -13.04 13.57 22.04
C TYR A 301 -13.06 14.74 21.04
N LEU A 302 -12.75 14.50 19.79
CA LEU A 302 -12.71 15.54 18.75
C LEU A 302 -14.10 16.18 18.53
N ALA A 303 -15.18 15.43 18.58
CA ALA A 303 -16.55 15.94 18.47
C ALA A 303 -16.93 16.89 19.63
N ARG A 304 -16.25 16.78 20.79
CA ARG A 304 -16.40 17.70 21.93
C ARG A 304 -15.39 18.84 21.94
N GLY A 305 -14.50 18.90 20.94
CA GLY A 305 -13.40 19.87 20.87
C GLY A 305 -12.25 19.59 21.83
N GLU A 306 -12.17 18.39 22.39
CA GLU A 306 -11.17 17.95 23.37
C GLU A 306 -9.93 17.39 22.64
N ILE A 307 -9.23 18.25 21.87
CA ILE A 307 -8.15 17.86 20.97
C ILE A 307 -6.96 17.27 21.74
N GLU A 308 -6.53 17.96 22.80
CA GLU A 308 -5.37 17.55 23.61
C GLU A 308 -5.64 16.19 24.27
N GLN A 309 -6.87 15.94 24.75
CA GLN A 309 -7.27 14.67 25.35
C GLN A 309 -7.29 13.54 24.31
N ALA A 310 -7.72 13.83 23.07
CA ALA A 310 -7.65 12.88 21.97
C ALA A 310 -6.21 12.46 21.66
N GLU A 311 -5.29 13.42 21.61
CA GLU A 311 -3.87 13.19 21.33
C GLU A 311 -3.17 12.45 22.47
N GLU A 312 -3.45 12.81 23.73
CA GLU A 312 -2.94 12.09 24.90
C GLU A 312 -3.44 10.64 24.92
N PHE A 313 -4.74 10.43 24.65
CA PHE A 313 -5.32 9.10 24.54
C PHE A 313 -4.65 8.26 23.46
N MET A 314 -4.44 8.82 22.24
CA MET A 314 -3.73 8.12 21.17
C MET A 314 -2.29 7.76 21.56
N ALA A 315 -1.60 8.63 22.30
CA ALA A 315 -0.25 8.33 22.79
C ALA A 315 -0.24 7.18 23.81
N GLN A 316 -1.23 7.13 24.72
CA GLN A 316 -1.42 6.03 25.68
C GLN A 316 -1.76 4.70 24.97
N GLU A 317 -2.68 4.73 24.00
CA GLU A 317 -3.05 3.58 23.20
C GLU A 317 -1.88 3.03 22.37
N ARG A 318 -1.04 3.89 21.81
CA ARG A 318 0.19 3.46 21.12
C ARG A 318 1.11 2.67 22.04
N GLN A 319 1.28 3.11 23.30
CA GLN A 319 2.08 2.39 24.29
C GLN A 319 1.43 1.06 24.70
N TYR A 320 0.11 1.05 24.87
CA TYR A 320 -0.64 -0.14 25.18
C TYR A 320 -0.53 -1.19 24.06
N LEU A 321 -0.70 -0.79 22.80
CA LEU A 321 -0.52 -1.66 21.63
C LEU A 321 0.91 -2.22 21.56
N ALA A 322 1.93 -1.38 21.81
CA ALA A 322 3.32 -1.84 21.86
C ALA A 322 3.55 -2.88 22.95
N SER A 323 2.88 -2.78 24.12
CA SER A 323 2.93 -3.79 25.17
C SER A 323 2.29 -5.15 24.80
N LYS A 324 1.45 -5.13 23.75
CA LYS A 324 0.83 -6.33 23.15
C LYS A 324 1.60 -6.87 21.93
N GLY A 325 2.74 -6.25 21.57
CA GLY A 325 3.56 -6.64 20.44
C GLY A 325 3.25 -5.93 19.13
N TYR A 326 2.33 -4.94 19.14
CA TYR A 326 1.96 -4.16 17.95
C TYR A 326 2.65 -2.81 17.97
N TYR A 327 3.65 -2.61 17.12
CA TYR A 327 4.45 -1.40 17.10
C TYR A 327 3.96 -0.43 16.01
N ILE A 328 3.30 0.64 16.43
CA ILE A 328 2.89 1.74 15.56
C ILE A 328 3.83 2.92 15.82
N ARG A 329 4.55 3.40 14.79
CA ARG A 329 5.53 4.46 14.93
C ARG A 329 4.89 5.75 15.44
N LYS A 330 3.78 6.19 14.85
CA LYS A 330 3.03 7.40 15.20
C LYS A 330 1.53 7.15 15.05
N LEU A 331 0.78 7.29 16.12
CA LEU A 331 -0.68 7.15 16.14
C LEU A 331 -1.28 8.53 16.41
N ASN A 332 -1.94 9.10 15.40
CA ASN A 332 -2.50 10.44 15.42
C ASN A 332 -3.67 10.58 14.42
N GLN A 333 -4.21 11.77 14.23
CA GLN A 333 -5.32 12.03 13.30
C GLN A 333 -4.92 11.68 11.86
N ALA A 334 -3.68 11.98 11.42
CA ALA A 334 -3.21 11.64 10.08
C ALA A 334 -3.10 10.13 9.86
N TYR A 335 -2.76 9.35 10.90
CA TYR A 335 -2.78 7.89 10.85
C TYR A 335 -4.18 7.37 10.52
N PHE A 336 -5.18 7.81 11.26
CA PHE A 336 -6.56 7.40 10.99
C PHE A 336 -7.12 7.98 9.69
N ALA A 337 -6.65 9.16 9.26
CA ALA A 337 -7.05 9.75 7.99
C ALA A 337 -6.51 8.97 6.78
N PHE A 338 -5.38 8.29 6.94
CA PHE A 338 -4.82 7.42 5.89
C PHE A 338 -5.38 6.01 5.96
N TYR A 339 -5.15 5.30 7.05
CA TYR A 339 -5.55 3.89 7.18
C TYR A 339 -7.07 3.71 7.29
N GLY A 340 -7.81 4.73 7.70
CA GLY A 340 -9.27 4.72 7.79
C GLY A 340 -9.99 4.85 6.45
N THR A 341 -9.29 5.13 5.34
CA THR A 341 -9.87 5.14 3.98
C THR A 341 -10.27 3.73 3.51
N TYR A 342 -9.63 2.70 4.04
CA TYR A 342 -10.02 1.32 3.81
C TYR A 342 -11.09 0.91 4.81
N ALA A 343 -12.36 0.89 4.41
CA ALA A 343 -13.48 0.59 5.32
C ALA A 343 -13.52 -0.88 5.78
N ASP A 344 -12.75 -1.77 5.18
CA ASP A 344 -12.49 -3.13 5.64
C ASP A 344 -11.30 -3.22 6.62
N SER A 345 -10.57 -2.12 6.84
CA SER A 345 -9.49 -1.99 7.81
C SER A 345 -10.00 -1.89 9.25
N PRO A 346 -9.23 -2.37 10.23
CA PRO A 346 -9.55 -2.18 11.66
C PRO A 346 -9.55 -0.71 12.11
N THR A 347 -8.92 0.19 11.38
CA THR A 347 -8.85 1.62 11.67
C THR A 347 -10.06 2.40 11.19
N SER A 348 -10.96 1.77 10.44
CA SER A 348 -12.18 2.39 9.93
C SER A 348 -13.40 2.02 10.77
N ILE A 349 -14.28 3.00 10.94
CA ILE A 349 -15.62 2.84 11.52
C ILE A 349 -16.72 3.11 10.49
N SER A 350 -16.33 3.31 9.22
CA SER A 350 -17.28 3.58 8.13
C SER A 350 -18.18 2.38 7.87
N PRO A 351 -19.50 2.58 7.68
CA PRO A 351 -20.42 1.50 7.31
C PRO A 351 -20.18 0.98 5.89
N ILE A 352 -19.48 1.75 5.04
CA ILE A 352 -19.22 1.44 3.62
C ILE A 352 -18.61 0.04 3.44
N GLY A 353 -17.70 -0.38 4.33
CA GLY A 353 -17.11 -1.72 4.25
C GLY A 353 -18.13 -2.85 4.37
N LEU A 354 -19.10 -2.70 5.27
CA LEU A 354 -20.18 -3.68 5.44
C LEU A 354 -21.18 -3.63 4.26
N GLU A 355 -21.48 -2.44 3.77
CA GLU A 355 -22.38 -2.23 2.64
C GLU A 355 -21.79 -2.82 1.36
N LEU A 356 -20.51 -2.59 1.07
CA LEU A 356 -19.81 -3.19 -0.06
C LEU A 356 -19.70 -4.72 0.07
N LYS A 357 -19.42 -5.26 1.26
CA LYS A 357 -19.46 -6.72 1.50
C LYS A 357 -20.84 -7.30 1.22
N THR A 358 -21.90 -6.61 1.64
CA THR A 358 -23.27 -7.02 1.39
C THR A 358 -23.59 -6.99 -0.11
N LEU A 359 -23.22 -5.92 -0.80
CA LEU A 359 -23.38 -5.79 -2.25
C LEU A 359 -22.59 -6.89 -2.99
N ARG A 360 -21.33 -7.17 -2.58
CA ARG A 360 -20.53 -8.26 -3.15
C ARG A 360 -21.21 -9.63 -2.96
N GLY A 361 -21.79 -9.90 -1.78
CA GLY A 361 -22.52 -11.13 -1.51
C GLY A 361 -23.80 -11.29 -2.34
N GLN A 362 -24.40 -10.18 -2.79
CA GLN A 362 -25.58 -10.17 -3.67
C GLN A 362 -25.21 -10.24 -5.16
N SER A 363 -23.98 -9.94 -5.52
CA SER A 363 -23.49 -9.94 -6.90
C SER A 363 -23.14 -11.36 -7.34
N ALA A 364 -23.61 -11.77 -8.52
CA ALA A 364 -23.38 -13.12 -9.06
C ALA A 364 -21.89 -13.34 -9.48
N SER A 365 -21.14 -12.27 -9.69
CA SER A 365 -19.73 -12.33 -10.08
C SER A 365 -18.97 -11.07 -9.67
N LEU A 366 -17.63 -11.13 -9.65
CA LEU A 366 -16.78 -9.95 -9.48
C LEU A 366 -17.02 -8.88 -10.56
N LYS A 367 -17.27 -9.32 -11.80
CA LYS A 367 -17.60 -8.39 -12.90
C LYS A 367 -18.88 -7.62 -12.65
N GLU A 368 -19.88 -8.23 -12.02
CA GLU A 368 -21.15 -7.58 -11.71
C GLU A 368 -21.00 -6.63 -10.53
N PHE A 369 -20.16 -6.99 -9.58
CA PHE A 369 -19.84 -6.15 -8.41
C PHE A 369 -19.08 -4.88 -8.80
N LEU A 370 -18.18 -4.95 -9.79
CA LEU A 370 -17.43 -3.82 -10.37
C LEU A 370 -18.30 -2.98 -11.33
#